data_c1c18b25025023efed40bb5d5f8c20f6
#
_entry.id   c1c18b25025023efed40bb5d5f8c20f6
#
_cell.length_a   1.000
_cell.length_b   1.000
_cell.length_c   1.000
_cell.angle_alpha   90.00
_cell.angle_beta   90.00
_cell.angle_gamma   90.00
#
_symmetry.space_group_name_H-M   'P 1'
#
loop_
_entity.id
_entity.type
_entity.pdbx_description
1 polymer ?
#
loop_
_entity_poly.entity_id
_entity_poly.type
_entity_poly.pdbx_seq_one_letter_code
_entity_poly.pdbx_strand_id
1 'polypeptide(L)'
;MIARFKDLCLDAADPLALAGFWGRVLDADVADAGDGDTRIDPRSARSAAESIWVNRVPEPRTGATRVHLDLRLADADPAALLAAGARSVREPDGDTDRRVLADPEGNQFCVLPASDGARPGPVGLVVAAVDPAAQATWWAGVLGGRVEHGSSNASVVGAAGFEWERWVFNAAPGPKAVKNRMHWDVEMVSPEPTALLDAGATLLREPITEAHWWVLADPEGNEFCAFSPRPTG
;
A
#
# COMPACT_ATOMS: atom_id res chain seq x y z
N MET A 1 -0.30 19.91 5.57
CA MET A 1 -0.97 18.83 4.84
C MET A 1 -1.17 19.30 3.41
N ILE A 2 -0.65 18.55 2.43
CA ILE A 2 -0.65 18.87 1.00
C ILE A 2 -1.66 17.97 0.26
N ALA A 3 -1.83 16.76 0.75
CA ALA A 3 -2.72 15.76 0.18
C ALA A 3 -3.34 14.89 1.29
N ARG A 4 -4.26 14.01 0.92
CA ARG A 4 -4.77 12.92 1.76
C ARG A 4 -4.55 11.58 1.06
N PHE A 5 -4.38 10.51 1.81
CA PHE A 5 -4.37 9.17 1.27
C PHE A 5 -5.73 8.87 0.62
N LYS A 6 -5.71 8.27 -0.55
CA LYS A 6 -6.93 8.01 -1.31
C LYS A 6 -7.28 6.53 -1.35
N ASP A 7 -6.37 5.69 -1.82
CA ASP A 7 -6.49 4.22 -1.88
C ASP A 7 -5.14 3.57 -2.22
N LEU A 8 -5.15 2.26 -2.37
CA LEU A 8 -3.96 1.47 -2.69
C LEU A 8 -4.09 0.87 -4.09
N CYS A 9 -2.97 0.77 -4.79
CA CYS A 9 -2.88 0.14 -6.10
C CYS A 9 -1.91 -1.04 -6.07
N LEU A 10 -2.28 -2.12 -6.75
CA LEU A 10 -1.48 -3.33 -6.90
C LEU A 10 -1.37 -3.68 -8.39
N ASP A 11 -0.17 -3.67 -8.92
CA ASP A 11 0.11 -4.06 -10.30
C ASP A 11 0.07 -5.58 -10.45
N ALA A 12 -0.59 -6.08 -11.49
CA ALA A 12 -0.80 -7.50 -11.72
C ALA A 12 -0.62 -7.89 -13.20
N ALA A 13 -0.14 -9.10 -13.43
CA ALA A 13 -0.17 -9.72 -14.74
C ALA A 13 -1.60 -10.24 -15.07
N ASP A 14 -2.29 -10.75 -14.04
CA ASP A 14 -3.70 -11.17 -14.11
C ASP A 14 -4.51 -10.51 -12.97
N PRO A 15 -5.05 -9.28 -13.19
CA PRO A 15 -5.78 -8.55 -12.19
C PRO A 15 -6.98 -9.31 -11.60
N LEU A 16 -7.72 -10.02 -12.43
CA LEU A 16 -8.91 -10.74 -11.97
C LEU A 16 -8.55 -11.90 -11.03
N ALA A 17 -7.53 -12.67 -11.39
CA ALA A 17 -7.04 -13.76 -10.54
C ALA A 17 -6.48 -13.24 -9.22
N LEU A 18 -5.66 -12.17 -9.27
CA LEU A 18 -5.06 -11.57 -8.09
C LEU A 18 -6.11 -10.90 -7.19
N ALA A 19 -7.06 -10.17 -7.77
CA ALA A 19 -8.18 -9.59 -7.03
C ALA A 19 -9.07 -10.67 -6.40
N GLY A 20 -9.28 -11.80 -7.09
CA GLY A 20 -10.00 -12.95 -6.53
C GLY A 20 -9.32 -13.55 -5.30
N PHE A 21 -7.98 -13.57 -5.26
CA PHE A 21 -7.23 -13.96 -4.06
C PHE A 21 -7.43 -12.94 -2.92
N TRP A 22 -7.14 -11.67 -3.18
CA TRP A 22 -7.22 -10.62 -2.17
C TRP A 22 -8.67 -10.38 -1.68
N GLY A 23 -9.67 -10.57 -2.57
CA GLY A 23 -11.09 -10.51 -2.20
C GLY A 23 -11.47 -11.55 -1.15
N ARG A 24 -10.94 -12.78 -1.26
CA ARG A 24 -11.13 -13.81 -0.23
C ARG A 24 -10.37 -13.50 1.07
N VAL A 25 -9.13 -13.00 0.95
CA VAL A 25 -8.28 -12.67 2.10
C VAL A 25 -8.87 -11.53 2.93
N LEU A 26 -9.47 -10.53 2.27
CA LEU A 26 -9.97 -9.31 2.90
C LEU A 26 -11.48 -9.33 3.17
N ASP A 27 -12.17 -10.44 2.85
CA ASP A 27 -13.64 -10.49 2.86
C ASP A 27 -14.24 -9.30 2.09
N ALA A 28 -13.91 -9.22 0.80
CA ALA A 28 -14.19 -8.08 -0.05
C ALA A 28 -14.99 -8.47 -1.29
N ASP A 29 -15.75 -7.52 -1.80
CA ASP A 29 -16.34 -7.61 -3.14
C ASP A 29 -15.29 -7.26 -4.18
N VAL A 30 -15.30 -7.98 -5.30
CA VAL A 30 -14.41 -7.75 -6.44
C VAL A 30 -15.24 -7.29 -7.62
N ALA A 31 -14.91 -6.13 -8.17
CA ALA A 31 -15.58 -5.53 -9.30
C ALA A 31 -14.63 -5.37 -10.49
N ASP A 32 -15.11 -5.69 -11.68
CA ASP A 32 -14.44 -5.31 -12.93
C ASP A 32 -14.51 -3.78 -13.06
N ALA A 33 -13.35 -3.14 -13.21
CA ALA A 33 -13.25 -1.70 -13.33
C ALA A 33 -13.13 -1.21 -14.79
N GLY A 34 -13.13 -2.16 -15.74
CA GLY A 34 -12.90 -1.90 -17.16
C GLY A 34 -11.42 -1.92 -17.52
N ASP A 35 -11.12 -1.99 -18.80
CA ASP A 35 -9.77 -1.97 -19.40
C ASP A 35 -8.82 -3.06 -18.85
N GLY A 36 -9.38 -4.09 -18.22
CA GLY A 36 -8.66 -5.20 -17.62
C GLY A 36 -8.21 -4.96 -16.19
N ASP A 37 -8.59 -3.85 -15.58
CA ASP A 37 -8.36 -3.53 -14.18
C ASP A 37 -9.51 -4.05 -13.31
N THR A 38 -9.24 -4.27 -12.03
CA THR A 38 -10.24 -4.70 -11.05
C THR A 38 -10.15 -3.86 -9.78
N ARG A 39 -11.24 -3.82 -9.01
CA ARG A 39 -11.28 -3.14 -7.72
C ARG A 39 -11.75 -4.11 -6.64
N ILE A 40 -11.13 -4.03 -5.50
CA ILE A 40 -11.41 -4.82 -4.29
C ILE A 40 -11.96 -3.85 -3.24
N ASP A 41 -13.19 -4.09 -2.80
CA ASP A 41 -13.88 -3.26 -1.80
C ASP A 41 -14.17 -4.12 -0.56
N PRO A 42 -13.39 -3.98 0.54
CA PRO A 42 -13.63 -4.75 1.75
C PRO A 42 -15.04 -4.44 2.32
N ARG A 43 -15.83 -5.49 2.63
CA ARG A 43 -17.21 -5.33 3.14
C ARG A 43 -17.26 -4.60 4.47
N SER A 44 -16.19 -4.68 5.23
CA SER A 44 -16.06 -4.00 6.53
C SER A 44 -15.24 -2.71 6.44
N ALA A 45 -15.02 -2.13 5.24
CA ALA A 45 -14.25 -0.90 5.06
C ALA A 45 -14.85 0.27 5.85
N ARG A 46 -13.98 1.08 6.46
CA ARG A 46 -14.35 2.31 7.17
C ARG A 46 -14.59 3.47 6.20
N SER A 47 -13.89 3.44 5.07
CA SER A 47 -14.03 4.42 3.99
C SER A 47 -13.56 3.82 2.67
N ALA A 48 -13.78 4.53 1.57
CA ALA A 48 -13.29 4.16 0.24
C ALA A 48 -11.75 4.10 0.16
N ALA A 49 -11.04 4.66 1.13
CA ALA A 49 -9.57 4.60 1.18
C ALA A 49 -9.03 3.20 1.52
N GLU A 50 -9.86 2.28 1.98
CA GLU A 50 -9.49 0.87 2.16
C GLU A 50 -9.67 0.01 0.89
N SER A 51 -10.17 0.58 -0.21
CA SER A 51 -10.25 -0.10 -1.51
C SER A 51 -8.86 -0.32 -2.09
N ILE A 52 -8.71 -1.41 -2.85
CA ILE A 52 -7.46 -1.72 -3.56
C ILE A 52 -7.78 -1.84 -5.06
N TRP A 53 -7.12 -1.04 -5.86
CA TRP A 53 -7.13 -1.18 -7.31
C TRP A 53 -6.10 -2.21 -7.72
N VAL A 54 -6.46 -3.10 -8.64
CA VAL A 54 -5.53 -4.08 -9.21
C VAL A 54 -5.42 -3.78 -10.70
N ASN A 55 -4.29 -3.22 -11.08
CA ASN A 55 -4.07 -2.67 -12.41
C ASN A 55 -3.28 -3.65 -13.29
N ARG A 56 -3.71 -3.83 -14.53
CA ARG A 56 -2.99 -4.65 -15.49
C ARG A 56 -1.69 -3.98 -15.91
N VAL A 57 -0.58 -4.69 -15.77
CA VAL A 57 0.71 -4.26 -16.27
C VAL A 57 1.38 -5.36 -17.10
N PRO A 58 2.04 -5.00 -18.22
CA PRO A 58 2.69 -5.99 -19.08
C PRO A 58 4.01 -6.52 -18.52
N GLU A 59 4.68 -5.76 -17.67
CA GLU A 59 5.99 -6.11 -17.13
C GLU A 59 5.87 -7.17 -16.02
N PRO A 60 6.74 -8.20 -16.05
CA PRO A 60 6.78 -9.19 -14.98
C PRO A 60 7.36 -8.58 -13.69
N ARG A 61 7.04 -9.20 -12.55
CA ARG A 61 7.67 -8.89 -11.28
C ARG A 61 9.15 -9.32 -11.31
N THR A 62 10.08 -8.39 -11.07
CA THR A 62 11.54 -8.66 -11.17
C THR A 62 12.31 -8.39 -9.88
N GLY A 63 11.72 -7.70 -8.91
CA GLY A 63 12.42 -7.27 -7.70
C GLY A 63 11.88 -7.86 -6.40
N ALA A 64 12.56 -7.58 -5.31
CA ALA A 64 12.06 -7.84 -3.96
C ALA A 64 10.86 -6.93 -3.66
N THR A 65 9.94 -7.43 -2.84
CA THR A 65 8.80 -6.64 -2.36
C THR A 65 9.31 -5.55 -1.41
N ARG A 66 9.14 -4.30 -1.78
CA ARG A 66 9.50 -3.14 -0.95
C ARG A 66 8.29 -2.51 -0.26
N VAL A 67 7.12 -2.68 -0.84
CA VAL A 67 5.85 -2.18 -0.31
C VAL A 67 4.92 -3.36 -0.09
N HIS A 68 4.38 -3.49 1.12
CA HIS A 68 3.48 -4.59 1.44
C HIS A 68 2.48 -4.22 2.53
N LEU A 69 1.42 -5.01 2.62
CA LEU A 69 0.44 -4.94 3.71
C LEU A 69 0.87 -5.84 4.88
N ASP A 70 0.65 -5.35 6.09
CA ASP A 70 0.57 -6.15 7.29
C ASP A 70 -0.91 -6.47 7.55
N LEU A 71 -1.23 -7.75 7.73
CA LEU A 71 -2.57 -8.24 8.01
C LEU A 71 -2.63 -8.86 9.40
N ARG A 72 -3.70 -8.58 10.16
CA ARG A 72 -4.03 -9.31 11.39
C ARG A 72 -5.02 -10.40 11.07
N LEU A 73 -4.73 -11.62 11.51
CA LEU A 73 -5.63 -12.75 11.36
C LEU A 73 -6.87 -12.60 12.27
N ALA A 74 -7.97 -13.23 11.88
CA ALA A 74 -9.14 -13.41 12.74
C ALA A 74 -8.88 -14.47 13.81
N ASP A 75 -8.06 -15.47 13.49
CA ASP A 75 -7.56 -16.50 14.38
C ASP A 75 -6.06 -16.69 14.19
N ALA A 76 -5.43 -17.59 14.93
CA ALA A 76 -3.98 -17.80 14.86
C ALA A 76 -3.52 -18.63 13.64
N ASP A 77 -4.46 -19.26 12.91
CA ASP A 77 -4.12 -20.19 11.83
C ASP A 77 -4.18 -19.52 10.45
N PRO A 78 -3.09 -19.48 9.67
CA PRO A 78 -3.07 -18.96 8.32
C PRO A 78 -3.67 -19.93 7.28
N ALA A 79 -4.22 -21.07 7.67
CA ALA A 79 -4.70 -22.12 6.75
C ALA A 79 -5.67 -21.59 5.70
N ALA A 80 -6.54 -20.65 6.06
CA ALA A 80 -7.47 -20.02 5.12
C ALA A 80 -6.73 -19.23 4.02
N LEU A 81 -5.65 -18.54 4.36
CA LEU A 81 -4.82 -17.80 3.40
C LEU A 81 -4.08 -18.76 2.45
N LEU A 82 -3.54 -19.86 3.01
CA LEU A 82 -2.86 -20.90 2.22
C LEU A 82 -3.85 -21.60 1.28
N ALA A 83 -5.06 -21.93 1.77
CA ALA A 83 -6.12 -22.49 0.96
C ALA A 83 -6.62 -21.54 -0.14
N ALA A 84 -6.57 -20.22 0.11
CA ALA A 84 -6.88 -19.21 -0.90
C ALA A 84 -5.80 -19.08 -1.99
N GLY A 85 -4.60 -19.63 -1.79
CA GLY A 85 -3.50 -19.65 -2.77
C GLY A 85 -2.24 -18.90 -2.32
N ALA A 86 -2.17 -18.43 -1.08
CA ALA A 86 -0.92 -17.89 -0.53
C ALA A 86 0.16 -18.98 -0.41
N ARG A 87 1.43 -18.56 -0.46
CA ARG A 87 2.58 -19.44 -0.23
C ARG A 87 3.37 -18.96 0.97
N SER A 88 3.81 -19.88 1.85
CA SER A 88 4.71 -19.53 2.96
C SER A 88 6.08 -19.14 2.41
N VAL A 89 6.60 -18.02 2.89
CA VAL A 89 7.94 -17.51 2.58
C VAL A 89 8.83 -17.58 3.81
N ARG A 90 8.32 -17.17 4.98
CA ARG A 90 9.02 -17.25 6.25
C ARG A 90 8.03 -17.50 7.39
N GLU A 91 8.34 -18.51 8.18
CA GLU A 91 7.62 -18.79 9.42
C GLU A 91 8.09 -17.83 10.54
N PRO A 92 7.25 -17.60 11.56
CA PRO A 92 7.68 -16.94 12.79
C PRO A 92 8.91 -17.64 13.38
N ASP A 93 9.84 -16.85 13.89
CA ASP A 93 11.03 -17.31 14.61
C ASP A 93 11.05 -16.67 16.00
N GLY A 94 12.04 -16.97 16.83
CA GLY A 94 12.09 -16.44 18.20
C GLY A 94 12.22 -14.93 18.31
N ASP A 95 12.56 -14.24 17.20
CA ASP A 95 12.78 -12.81 17.14
C ASP A 95 11.54 -12.05 16.64
N THR A 96 10.62 -12.73 15.96
CA THR A 96 9.39 -12.13 15.44
C THR A 96 8.21 -13.12 15.41
N ASP A 97 7.04 -12.67 15.79
CA ASP A 97 5.76 -13.37 15.66
C ASP A 97 5.13 -13.23 14.27
N ARG A 98 5.78 -12.48 13.37
CA ARG A 98 5.30 -12.22 12.02
C ARG A 98 5.63 -13.36 11.08
N ARG A 99 4.61 -13.85 10.39
CA ARG A 99 4.75 -14.77 9.26
C ARG A 99 4.80 -13.96 7.97
N VAL A 100 5.67 -14.34 7.05
CA VAL A 100 5.70 -13.75 5.71
C VAL A 100 5.10 -14.75 4.73
N LEU A 101 4.07 -14.33 4.03
CA LEU A 101 3.44 -15.06 2.94
C LEU A 101 3.66 -14.32 1.61
N ALA A 102 3.42 -15.01 0.50
CA ALA A 102 3.35 -14.43 -0.82
C ALA A 102 1.99 -14.73 -1.46
N ASP A 103 1.43 -13.76 -2.16
CA ASP A 103 0.25 -13.92 -2.98
C ASP A 103 0.54 -14.78 -4.25
N PRO A 104 -0.45 -15.11 -5.09
CA PRO A 104 -0.24 -15.92 -6.29
C PRO A 104 0.80 -15.35 -7.26
N GLU A 105 0.97 -14.03 -7.34
CA GLU A 105 1.99 -13.37 -8.17
C GLU A 105 3.34 -13.17 -7.46
N GLY A 106 3.46 -13.61 -6.20
CA GLY A 106 4.69 -13.57 -5.43
C GLY A 106 4.92 -12.26 -4.68
N ASN A 107 3.94 -11.35 -4.59
CA ASN A 107 4.06 -10.19 -3.73
C ASN A 107 3.98 -10.63 -2.27
N GLN A 108 5.00 -10.28 -1.50
CA GLN A 108 5.05 -10.67 -0.09
C GLN A 108 4.13 -9.76 0.74
N PHE A 109 3.57 -10.33 1.79
CA PHE A 109 2.82 -9.62 2.83
C PHE A 109 3.06 -10.29 4.18
N CYS A 110 2.95 -9.50 5.25
CA CYS A 110 3.13 -10.02 6.60
C CYS A 110 1.79 -10.35 7.25
N VAL A 111 1.81 -11.41 8.05
CA VAL A 111 0.65 -11.84 8.82
C VAL A 111 0.99 -11.84 10.30
N LEU A 112 0.18 -11.13 11.07
CA LEU A 112 0.26 -11.06 12.52
C LEU A 112 -0.81 -11.98 13.13
N PRO A 113 -0.55 -12.55 14.31
CA PRO A 113 -1.56 -13.34 15.02
C PRO A 113 -2.77 -12.47 15.38
N ALA A 114 -3.88 -13.14 15.65
CA ALA A 114 -5.06 -12.52 16.26
C ALA A 114 -4.68 -11.86 17.58
N SER A 115 -5.35 -10.77 17.89
CA SER A 115 -5.16 -10.04 19.16
C SER A 115 -6.51 -9.66 19.71
N ASP A 116 -6.69 -9.85 21.03
CA ASP A 116 -7.96 -9.62 21.72
C ASP A 116 -8.48 -8.19 21.51
N GLY A 117 -9.72 -8.09 21.05
CA GLY A 117 -10.37 -6.81 20.80
C GLY A 117 -9.86 -6.04 19.55
N ALA A 118 -8.86 -6.56 18.86
CA ALA A 118 -8.34 -5.92 17.65
C ALA A 118 -9.07 -6.44 16.39
N ARG A 119 -9.31 -5.53 15.46
CA ARG A 119 -9.97 -5.86 14.19
C ARG A 119 -9.05 -6.71 13.30
N PRO A 120 -9.53 -7.83 12.73
CA PRO A 120 -8.81 -8.55 11.69
C PRO A 120 -8.78 -7.75 10.38
N GLY A 121 -7.86 -8.11 9.49
CA GLY A 121 -7.66 -7.45 8.20
C GLY A 121 -6.43 -6.57 8.14
N PRO A 122 -6.32 -5.62 7.21
CA PRO A 122 -5.16 -4.75 7.07
C PRO A 122 -4.96 -3.88 8.31
N VAL A 123 -3.75 -3.88 8.85
CA VAL A 123 -3.35 -3.07 10.01
C VAL A 123 -2.31 -2.04 9.66
N GLY A 124 -1.57 -2.23 8.57
CA GLY A 124 -0.56 -1.28 8.16
C GLY A 124 -0.06 -1.45 6.74
N LEU A 125 0.45 -0.36 6.20
CA LEU A 125 1.25 -0.33 4.97
C LEU A 125 2.71 -0.23 5.38
N VAL A 126 3.55 -1.11 4.85
CA VAL A 126 4.97 -1.16 5.15
C VAL A 126 5.78 -0.85 3.91
N VAL A 127 6.73 0.08 4.03
CA VAL A 127 7.62 0.52 2.95
C VAL A 127 9.07 0.31 3.41
N ALA A 128 9.86 -0.35 2.58
CA ALA A 128 11.30 -0.48 2.80
C ALA A 128 12.01 0.82 2.38
N ALA A 129 12.66 1.50 3.30
CA ALA A 129 13.29 2.80 3.15
C ALA A 129 14.78 2.78 3.54
N VAL A 130 15.60 3.54 2.83
CA VAL A 130 17.04 3.71 3.19
C VAL A 130 17.14 4.55 4.46
N ASP A 131 16.33 5.60 4.55
CA ASP A 131 16.17 6.42 5.75
C ASP A 131 14.71 6.45 6.21
N PRO A 132 14.32 5.50 7.08
CA PRO A 132 12.96 5.41 7.58
C PRO A 132 12.45 6.68 8.26
N ALA A 133 13.31 7.39 8.99
CA ALA A 133 12.94 8.60 9.71
C ALA A 133 12.68 9.78 8.76
N ALA A 134 13.53 9.95 7.76
CA ALA A 134 13.33 10.97 6.73
C ALA A 134 12.05 10.70 5.91
N GLN A 135 11.81 9.45 5.51
CA GLN A 135 10.62 9.07 4.77
C GLN A 135 9.33 9.27 5.59
N ALA A 136 9.30 8.82 6.84
CA ALA A 136 8.14 9.05 7.70
C ALA A 136 7.88 10.55 7.90
N THR A 137 8.95 11.34 8.08
CA THR A 137 8.84 12.81 8.24
C THR A 137 8.27 13.46 6.98
N TRP A 138 8.75 13.05 5.80
CA TRP A 138 8.26 13.58 4.53
C TRP A 138 6.77 13.28 4.33
N TRP A 139 6.37 12.02 4.52
CA TRP A 139 4.96 11.61 4.37
C TRP A 139 4.04 12.22 5.43
N ALA A 140 4.52 12.41 6.67
CA ALA A 140 3.77 13.16 7.69
C ALA A 140 3.60 14.65 7.30
N GLY A 141 4.58 15.24 6.63
CA GLY A 141 4.46 16.59 6.05
C GLY A 141 3.40 16.66 4.94
N VAL A 142 3.36 15.65 4.06
CA VAL A 142 2.42 15.57 2.95
C VAL A 142 0.99 15.31 3.43
N LEU A 143 0.77 14.26 4.22
CA LEU A 143 -0.56 13.78 4.60
C LEU A 143 -1.02 14.26 5.98
N GLY A 144 -0.16 14.95 6.74
CA GLY A 144 -0.41 15.19 8.16
C GLY A 144 -0.12 13.95 9.01
N GLY A 145 -0.57 13.98 10.24
CA GLY A 145 -0.27 12.92 11.21
C GLY A 145 0.98 13.22 12.03
N ARG A 146 1.44 12.25 12.81
CA ARG A 146 2.64 12.35 13.63
C ARG A 146 3.61 11.21 13.33
N VAL A 147 4.90 11.46 13.45
CA VAL A 147 5.94 10.45 13.32
C VAL A 147 6.18 9.78 14.67
N GLU A 148 6.21 8.44 14.67
CA GLU A 148 6.67 7.62 15.78
C GLU A 148 7.96 6.91 15.37
N HIS A 149 8.99 7.00 16.21
CA HIS A 149 10.30 6.39 15.94
C HIS A 149 10.45 5.09 16.73
N GLY A 150 10.82 4.01 16.02
CA GLY A 150 11.30 2.76 16.59
C GLY A 150 12.83 2.66 16.54
N SER A 151 13.37 1.50 16.92
CA SER A 151 14.83 1.27 16.93
C SER A 151 15.44 1.17 15.51
N SER A 152 14.69 0.68 14.53
CA SER A 152 15.13 0.48 13.13
C SER A 152 14.06 0.84 12.11
N ASN A 153 13.00 1.50 12.55
CA ASN A 153 11.89 1.94 11.72
C ASN A 153 11.34 3.29 12.19
N ALA A 154 10.50 3.88 11.38
CA ALA A 154 9.64 4.98 11.76
C ALA A 154 8.24 4.75 11.18
N SER A 155 7.24 5.37 11.76
CA SER A 155 5.87 5.25 11.24
C SER A 155 5.14 6.57 11.29
N VAL A 156 4.19 6.74 10.37
CA VAL A 156 3.21 7.83 10.39
C VAL A 156 1.91 7.28 10.96
N VAL A 157 1.36 8.00 11.94
CA VAL A 157 0.10 7.67 12.61
C VAL A 157 -0.85 8.85 12.46
N GLY A 158 -2.10 8.56 12.10
CA GLY A 158 -3.14 9.59 11.94
C GLY A 158 -2.98 10.44 10.68
N ALA A 159 -2.36 9.90 9.63
CA ALA A 159 -2.31 10.55 8.32
C ALA A 159 -3.73 10.70 7.73
N ALA A 160 -4.00 11.82 7.09
CA ALA A 160 -5.31 12.11 6.53
C ALA A 160 -5.71 11.11 5.45
N GLY A 161 -6.87 10.47 5.61
CA GLY A 161 -7.40 9.45 4.71
C GLY A 161 -6.81 8.05 4.90
N PHE A 162 -5.78 7.89 5.72
CA PHE A 162 -5.17 6.60 6.00
C PHE A 162 -5.90 5.90 7.15
N GLU A 163 -6.64 4.86 6.84
CA GLU A 163 -7.58 4.21 7.76
C GLU A 163 -6.93 3.11 8.63
N TRP A 164 -5.75 2.60 8.24
CA TRP A 164 -5.07 1.56 8.98
C TRP A 164 -4.30 2.13 10.17
N GLU A 165 -3.83 1.24 11.08
CA GLU A 165 -3.21 1.66 12.33
C GLU A 165 -1.91 2.43 12.12
N ARG A 166 -1.07 2.00 11.15
CA ARG A 166 0.26 2.54 10.93
C ARG A 166 0.69 2.51 9.46
N TRP A 167 1.36 3.56 9.04
CA TRP A 167 2.17 3.53 7.83
C TRP A 167 3.64 3.45 8.24
N VAL A 168 4.27 2.29 8.05
CA VAL A 168 5.59 1.94 8.60
C VAL A 168 6.66 2.04 7.52
N PHE A 169 7.77 2.64 7.85
CA PHE A 169 8.99 2.68 7.06
C PHE A 169 10.05 1.85 7.77
N ASN A 170 10.45 0.73 7.18
CA ASN A 170 11.46 -0.18 7.71
C ASN A 170 12.79 0.02 7.00
N ALA A 171 13.91 -0.15 7.72
CA ALA A 171 15.22 -0.06 7.12
C ALA A 171 15.41 -1.08 5.97
N ALA A 172 15.81 -0.58 4.82
CA ALA A 172 16.12 -1.36 3.63
C ALA A 172 17.62 -1.54 3.46
N PRO A 173 18.08 -2.67 2.84
CA PRO A 173 19.51 -2.91 2.61
C PRO A 173 20.13 -1.98 1.57
N GLY A 174 19.32 -1.19 0.84
CA GLY A 174 19.80 -0.28 -0.18
C GLY A 174 18.69 0.44 -0.93
N PRO A 175 19.05 1.34 -1.86
CA PRO A 175 18.11 2.14 -2.61
C PRO A 175 17.17 1.28 -3.48
N LYS A 176 16.03 1.87 -3.84
CA LYS A 176 15.08 1.27 -4.78
C LYS A 176 15.70 1.23 -6.19
N ALA A 177 15.61 0.06 -6.83
CA ALA A 177 16.19 -0.17 -8.17
C ALA A 177 15.15 -0.54 -9.23
N VAL A 178 13.96 -1.00 -8.82
CA VAL A 178 12.90 -1.43 -9.74
C VAL A 178 11.56 -0.84 -9.32
N LYS A 179 10.61 -0.75 -10.25
CA LYS A 179 9.24 -0.30 -9.99
C LYS A 179 8.59 -1.17 -8.89
N ASN A 180 7.91 -0.51 -7.94
CA ASN A 180 7.12 -1.20 -6.94
C ASN A 180 5.88 -1.83 -7.59
N ARG A 181 5.49 -3.03 -7.13
CA ARG A 181 4.24 -3.69 -7.56
C ARG A 181 3.04 -3.19 -6.78
N MET A 182 3.27 -2.57 -5.64
CA MET A 182 2.25 -1.93 -4.81
C MET A 182 2.64 -0.46 -4.64
N HIS A 183 1.70 0.43 -4.89
CA HIS A 183 1.85 1.86 -4.69
C HIS A 183 0.53 2.41 -4.13
N TRP A 184 0.50 3.67 -3.80
CA TRP A 184 -0.68 4.30 -3.23
C TRP A 184 -1.06 5.55 -4.01
N ASP A 185 -2.31 5.90 -3.89
CA ASP A 185 -2.88 7.10 -4.47
C ASP A 185 -3.08 8.14 -3.38
N VAL A 186 -2.91 9.41 -3.76
CA VAL A 186 -3.25 10.54 -2.93
C VAL A 186 -4.20 11.50 -3.66
N GLU A 187 -5.11 12.12 -2.92
CA GLU A 187 -5.92 13.23 -3.41
C GLU A 187 -5.29 14.53 -2.90
N MET A 188 -4.85 15.39 -3.81
CA MET A 188 -4.23 16.67 -3.49
C MET A 188 -5.27 17.68 -2.99
N VAL A 189 -4.84 18.67 -2.21
CA VAL A 189 -5.68 19.81 -1.82
C VAL A 189 -5.75 20.88 -2.91
N SER A 190 -4.82 20.86 -3.87
CA SER A 190 -4.76 21.76 -5.05
C SER A 190 -4.86 20.96 -6.33
N PRO A 191 -5.35 21.54 -7.44
CA PRO A 191 -5.45 20.84 -8.73
C PRO A 191 -4.10 20.39 -9.30
N GLU A 192 -3.04 21.13 -9.00
CA GLU A 192 -1.69 20.94 -9.54
C GLU A 192 -0.74 20.38 -8.46
N PRO A 193 0.27 19.58 -8.84
CA PRO A 193 1.18 18.92 -7.92
C PRO A 193 2.29 19.83 -7.37
N THR A 194 2.24 21.14 -7.60
CA THR A 194 3.30 22.10 -7.25
C THR A 194 3.77 21.94 -5.81
N ALA A 195 2.85 21.84 -4.85
CA ALA A 195 3.21 21.70 -3.45
C ALA A 195 3.93 20.36 -3.13
N LEU A 196 3.63 19.28 -3.87
CA LEU A 196 4.34 18.01 -3.76
C LEU A 196 5.76 18.10 -4.35
N LEU A 197 5.89 18.77 -5.49
CA LEU A 197 7.19 19.01 -6.14
C LEU A 197 8.08 19.91 -5.28
N ASP A 198 7.54 20.99 -4.73
CA ASP A 198 8.23 21.89 -3.80
C ASP A 198 8.65 21.16 -2.51
N ALA A 199 7.89 20.15 -2.08
CA ALA A 199 8.26 19.29 -0.96
C ALA A 199 9.34 18.26 -1.28
N GLY A 200 9.75 18.12 -2.55
CA GLY A 200 10.82 17.22 -3.00
C GLY A 200 10.35 15.94 -3.71
N ALA A 201 9.07 15.84 -4.08
CA ALA A 201 8.63 14.78 -4.99
C ALA A 201 9.21 14.98 -6.39
N THR A 202 9.40 13.89 -7.12
CA THR A 202 9.85 13.92 -8.52
C THR A 202 8.68 13.60 -9.44
N LEU A 203 8.47 14.40 -10.49
CA LEU A 203 7.49 14.12 -11.53
C LEU A 203 7.98 12.97 -12.43
N LEU A 204 7.18 11.92 -12.55
CA LEU A 204 7.43 10.79 -13.45
C LEU A 204 6.55 10.84 -14.70
N ARG A 205 5.28 11.25 -14.57
CA ARG A 205 4.35 11.36 -15.69
C ARG A 205 3.28 12.41 -15.40
N GLU A 206 3.01 13.25 -16.38
CA GLU A 206 1.85 14.16 -16.38
C GLU A 206 0.54 13.40 -16.72
N PRO A 207 -0.63 13.96 -16.39
CA PRO A 207 -1.91 13.43 -16.84
C PRO A 207 -1.96 13.30 -18.37
N ILE A 208 -2.60 12.22 -18.84
CA ILE A 208 -2.88 11.98 -20.26
C ILE A 208 -4.37 11.71 -20.44
N THR A 209 -4.85 11.60 -21.67
CA THR A 209 -6.30 11.40 -21.96
C THR A 209 -6.87 10.17 -21.25
N GLU A 210 -6.10 9.09 -21.18
CA GLU A 210 -6.50 7.82 -20.58
C GLU A 210 -6.26 7.76 -19.06
N ALA A 211 -5.45 8.69 -18.51
CA ALA A 211 -5.03 8.67 -17.11
C ALA A 211 -4.93 10.09 -16.55
N HIS A 212 -6.03 10.56 -15.97
CA HIS A 212 -6.22 11.95 -15.51
C HIS A 212 -5.52 12.25 -14.17
N TRP A 213 -4.42 11.57 -13.85
CA TRP A 213 -3.64 11.76 -12.63
C TRP A 213 -2.16 11.88 -12.95
N TRP A 214 -1.46 12.51 -12.04
CA TRP A 214 0.00 12.64 -12.04
C TRP A 214 0.61 11.36 -11.48
N VAL A 215 1.73 10.93 -12.04
CA VAL A 215 2.59 9.91 -11.40
C VAL A 215 3.82 10.60 -10.88
N LEU A 216 4.06 10.47 -9.60
CA LEU A 216 5.17 11.09 -8.89
C LEU A 216 6.00 10.01 -8.18
N ALA A 217 7.19 10.39 -7.75
CA ALA A 217 8.00 9.59 -6.83
C ALA A 217 8.31 10.40 -5.58
N ASP A 218 8.32 9.72 -4.43
CA ASP A 218 8.79 10.30 -3.18
C ASP A 218 10.32 10.46 -3.18
N PRO A 219 10.94 11.06 -2.15
CA PRO A 219 12.40 11.29 -2.14
C PRO A 219 13.26 10.03 -2.27
N GLU A 220 12.73 8.84 -1.96
CA GLU A 220 13.44 7.56 -2.17
C GLU A 220 13.02 6.83 -3.46
N GLY A 221 12.21 7.49 -4.32
CA GLY A 221 11.82 6.97 -5.62
C GLY A 221 10.61 6.02 -5.58
N ASN A 222 9.85 5.94 -4.48
CA ASN A 222 8.63 5.15 -4.46
C ASN A 222 7.55 5.87 -5.25
N GLU A 223 6.99 5.18 -6.25
CA GLU A 223 5.92 5.70 -7.10
C GLU A 223 4.63 5.88 -6.31
N PHE A 224 3.92 6.95 -6.60
CA PHE A 224 2.54 7.19 -6.16
C PHE A 224 1.76 8.00 -7.18
N CYS A 225 0.44 7.84 -7.21
CA CYS A 225 -0.42 8.65 -8.08
C CYS A 225 -1.03 9.81 -7.28
N ALA A 226 -1.07 10.98 -7.91
CA ALA A 226 -1.65 12.18 -7.32
C ALA A 226 -2.83 12.66 -8.15
N PHE A 227 -3.99 12.71 -7.52
CA PHE A 227 -5.25 13.12 -8.12
C PHE A 227 -5.60 14.55 -7.71
N SER A 228 -6.12 15.32 -8.67
CA SER A 228 -6.74 16.61 -8.35
C SER A 228 -7.92 16.44 -7.40
N PRO A 229 -8.23 17.43 -6.55
CA PRO A 229 -9.37 17.33 -5.64
C PRO A 229 -10.66 17.18 -6.42
N ARG A 230 -11.57 16.36 -5.90
CA ARG A 230 -12.90 16.23 -6.50
C ARG A 230 -13.62 17.56 -6.42
N PRO A 231 -14.34 17.97 -7.46
CA PRO A 231 -15.21 19.15 -7.36
C PRO A 231 -16.18 18.95 -6.18
N THR A 232 -16.18 19.91 -5.27
CA THR A 232 -17.24 19.98 -4.26
C THR A 232 -18.53 20.35 -4.96
N GLY A 233 -19.44 19.39 -5.12
CA GLY A 233 -20.80 19.61 -5.69
C GLY A 233 -21.64 20.51 -4.80
#